data_0dfcc50f044f602d0b9d6b719bbf1b85
#
_entry.id   0dfcc50f044f602d0b9d6b719bbf1b85
#
_cell.length_a   1.000
_cell.length_b   1.000
_cell.length_c   1.000
_cell.angle_alpha   90.00
_cell.angle_beta   90.00
_cell.angle_gamma   90.00
#
_symmetry.space_group_name_H-M   'P 1'
#
loop_
_entity.id
_entity.type
_entity.pdbx_description
1 polymer ?
#
loop_
_entity_poly.entity_id
_entity_poly.type
_entity_poly.pdbx_seq_one_letter_code
_entity_poly.pdbx_strand_id
1 'polypeptide(L)'
;MEQYKQEFIEFMIDCQALKFGDFTLKSGRKSPFFMNAGAYVTGSQLKKLGEYYAKAIHNVYGDDFDVLFGPAYKGIPIGVVTAVAYSELYGKEIRYCSDRKEEKDHGADKGSFLGSSLKDGDRVIM
;
A
#
# COMPACT_ATOMS: atom_id res chain seq x y z
N MET A 1 -8.37 -15.44 -14.18
CA MET A 1 -7.88 -14.52 -13.13
C MET A 1 -6.91 -15.30 -12.23
N GLU A 2 -5.80 -14.67 -11.90
CA GLU A 2 -4.83 -15.30 -11.00
C GLU A 2 -5.43 -15.48 -9.61
N GLN A 3 -5.04 -16.57 -8.96
CA GLN A 3 -5.64 -16.98 -7.69
C GLN A 3 -5.53 -15.89 -6.60
N TYR A 4 -4.36 -15.22 -6.49
CA TYR A 4 -4.19 -14.21 -5.46
C TYR A 4 -5.09 -12.99 -5.68
N LYS A 5 -5.43 -12.68 -6.93
CA LYS A 5 -6.36 -11.58 -7.24
C LYS A 5 -7.78 -11.92 -6.81
N GLN A 6 -8.19 -13.16 -7.06
CA GLN A 6 -9.50 -13.63 -6.60
C GLN A 6 -9.60 -13.63 -5.08
N GLU A 7 -8.57 -14.14 -4.42
CA GLU A 7 -8.49 -14.14 -2.96
C GLU A 7 -8.53 -12.71 -2.40
N PHE A 8 -7.85 -11.78 -3.06
CA PHE A 8 -7.86 -10.38 -2.64
C PHE A 8 -9.26 -9.75 -2.75
N ILE A 9 -9.98 -10.05 -3.83
CA ILE A 9 -11.36 -9.56 -3.99
C ILE A 9 -12.24 -10.09 -2.86
N GLU A 10 -12.14 -11.38 -2.54
CA GLU A 10 -12.88 -12.00 -1.44
C GLU A 10 -12.50 -11.36 -0.10
N PHE A 11 -11.22 -11.12 0.11
CA PHE A 11 -10.71 -10.46 1.30
C PHE A 11 -11.25 -9.04 1.44
N MET A 12 -11.30 -8.28 0.35
CA MET A 12 -11.88 -6.94 0.37
C MET A 12 -13.36 -6.94 0.77
N ILE A 13 -14.11 -7.93 0.29
CA ILE A 13 -15.52 -8.09 0.65
C ILE A 13 -15.66 -8.45 2.13
N ASP A 14 -14.86 -9.38 2.62
CA ASP A 14 -14.89 -9.82 4.01
C ASP A 14 -14.54 -8.68 4.98
N CYS A 15 -13.61 -7.82 4.60
CA CYS A 15 -13.24 -6.64 5.39
C CYS A 15 -14.22 -5.48 5.24
N GLN A 16 -15.20 -5.62 4.37
CA GLN A 16 -16.13 -4.52 4.01
C GLN A 16 -15.42 -3.31 3.38
N ALA A 17 -14.24 -3.54 2.82
CA ALA A 17 -13.54 -2.54 2.03
C ALA A 17 -14.17 -2.39 0.64
N LEU A 18 -14.72 -3.45 0.11
CA LEU A 18 -15.48 -3.46 -1.14
C LEU A 18 -16.93 -3.80 -0.83
N LYS A 19 -17.83 -2.89 -1.17
CA LYS A 19 -19.28 -3.05 -0.97
C LYS A 19 -20.01 -2.87 -2.29
N PHE A 20 -21.05 -3.64 -2.49
CA PHE A 20 -21.93 -3.53 -3.64
C PHE A 20 -23.27 -2.91 -3.22
N GLY A 21 -23.84 -2.12 -4.10
CA GLY A 21 -25.10 -1.43 -3.82
C GLY A 21 -25.30 -0.25 -4.74
N ASP A 22 -26.11 0.70 -4.29
CA ASP A 22 -26.42 1.91 -5.03
C ASP A 22 -25.75 3.09 -4.31
N PHE A 23 -24.63 3.53 -4.83
CA PHE A 23 -23.82 4.58 -4.21
C PHE A 23 -23.75 5.80 -5.11
N THR A 24 -23.66 6.97 -4.48
CA THR A 24 -23.38 8.24 -5.17
C THR A 24 -22.00 8.71 -4.70
N LEU A 25 -21.07 8.85 -5.64
CA LEU A 25 -19.71 9.29 -5.36
C LEU A 25 -19.67 10.80 -5.11
N LYS A 26 -18.54 11.30 -4.58
CA LYS A 26 -18.34 12.75 -4.35
C LYS A 26 -18.49 13.56 -5.64
N SER A 27 -18.16 12.96 -6.77
CA SER A 27 -18.33 13.59 -8.09
C SER A 27 -19.79 13.69 -8.54
N GLY A 28 -20.73 13.08 -7.82
CA GLY A 28 -22.14 12.98 -8.20
C GLY A 28 -22.45 11.77 -9.08
N ARG A 29 -21.44 11.02 -9.53
CA ARG A 29 -21.65 9.82 -10.34
C ARG A 29 -22.24 8.70 -9.51
N LYS A 30 -23.15 7.95 -10.12
CA LYS A 30 -23.68 6.71 -9.56
C LYS A 30 -22.70 5.58 -9.75
N SER A 31 -22.57 4.72 -8.75
CA SER A 31 -21.68 3.55 -8.82
C SER A 31 -22.35 2.33 -8.19
N PRO A 32 -22.24 1.14 -8.80
CA PRO A 32 -22.76 -0.08 -8.21
C PRO A 32 -21.85 -0.65 -7.12
N PHE A 33 -20.70 -0.03 -6.86
CA PHE A 33 -19.79 -0.46 -5.81
C PHE A 33 -19.14 0.75 -5.15
N PHE A 34 -18.61 0.52 -3.94
CA PHE A 34 -17.85 1.49 -3.19
C PHE A 34 -16.63 0.82 -2.56
N MET A 35 -15.48 1.47 -2.65
CA MET A 35 -14.25 0.99 -2.04
C MET A 35 -13.81 1.92 -0.93
N ASN A 36 -13.51 1.35 0.24
CA ASN A 36 -13.04 2.07 1.40
C ASN A 36 -11.73 1.46 1.92
N ALA A 37 -10.62 2.09 1.59
CA ALA A 37 -9.30 1.65 2.05
C ALA A 37 -9.11 1.78 3.57
N GLY A 38 -9.97 2.55 4.24
CA GLY A 38 -9.94 2.68 5.70
C GLY A 38 -10.58 1.53 6.46
N ALA A 39 -11.09 0.51 5.78
CA ALA A 39 -11.74 -0.64 6.43
C ALA A 39 -10.74 -1.66 6.99
N TYR A 40 -9.48 -1.59 6.62
CA TYR A 40 -8.44 -2.49 7.13
C TYR A 40 -7.89 -1.93 8.43
N VAL A 41 -8.39 -2.44 9.56
CA VAL A 41 -8.10 -1.82 10.86
C VAL A 41 -7.45 -2.76 11.88
N THR A 42 -7.53 -4.08 11.68
CA THR A 42 -6.89 -5.04 12.59
C THR A 42 -5.52 -5.46 12.07
N GLY A 43 -4.67 -5.95 12.98
CA GLY A 43 -3.35 -6.43 12.61
C GLY A 43 -3.40 -7.54 11.57
N SER A 44 -4.33 -8.48 11.70
CA SER A 44 -4.48 -9.57 10.73
C SER A 44 -4.95 -9.09 9.36
N GLN A 45 -5.84 -8.09 9.33
CA GLN A 45 -6.27 -7.47 8.08
C GLN A 45 -5.12 -6.73 7.40
N LEU A 46 -4.35 -5.96 8.17
CA LEU A 46 -3.20 -5.22 7.65
C LEU A 46 -2.09 -6.15 7.14
N LYS A 47 -1.85 -7.25 7.85
CA LYS A 47 -0.89 -8.25 7.41
C LYS A 47 -1.28 -8.84 6.05
N LYS A 48 -2.52 -9.27 5.91
CA LYS A 48 -3.03 -9.83 4.64
C LYS A 48 -3.00 -8.80 3.52
N LEU A 49 -3.38 -7.56 3.82
CA LEU A 49 -3.32 -6.48 2.85
C LEU A 49 -1.90 -6.33 2.28
N GLY A 50 -0.90 -6.30 3.17
CA GLY A 50 0.51 -6.22 2.76
C GLY A 50 0.93 -7.41 1.91
N GLU A 51 0.49 -8.62 2.27
CA GLU A 51 0.80 -9.83 1.51
C GLU A 51 0.22 -9.79 0.09
N TYR A 52 -1.00 -9.32 -0.09
CA TYR A 52 -1.62 -9.21 -1.42
C TYR A 52 -0.93 -8.15 -2.28
N TYR A 53 -0.59 -7.00 -1.70
CA TYR A 53 0.19 -5.99 -2.42
C TYR A 53 1.57 -6.52 -2.81
N ALA A 54 2.23 -7.22 -1.89
CA ALA A 54 3.55 -7.80 -2.17
C ALA A 54 3.48 -8.82 -3.32
N LYS A 55 2.47 -9.67 -3.33
CA LYS A 55 2.27 -10.66 -4.42
C LYS A 55 2.02 -9.98 -5.76
N ALA A 56 1.23 -8.91 -5.78
CA ALA A 56 0.97 -8.16 -7.00
C ALA A 56 2.25 -7.51 -7.54
N ILE A 57 3.03 -6.90 -6.68
CA ILE A 57 4.29 -6.27 -7.05
C ILE A 57 5.28 -7.31 -7.58
N HIS A 58 5.43 -8.41 -6.86
CA HIS A 58 6.35 -9.48 -7.27
C HIS A 58 5.96 -10.09 -8.62
N ASN A 59 4.67 -10.24 -8.85
CA ASN A 59 4.16 -10.80 -10.11
C ASN A 59 4.48 -9.91 -11.32
N VAL A 60 4.49 -8.58 -11.14
CA VAL A 60 4.73 -7.64 -12.23
C VAL A 60 6.21 -7.28 -12.36
N TYR A 61 6.89 -7.03 -11.25
CA TYR A 61 8.25 -6.48 -11.24
C TYR A 61 9.31 -7.45 -10.78
N GLY A 62 8.94 -8.60 -10.23
CA GLY A 62 9.90 -9.49 -9.57
C GLY A 62 10.60 -8.75 -8.44
N ASP A 63 11.92 -8.90 -8.36
CA ASP A 63 12.73 -8.19 -7.37
C ASP A 63 13.45 -6.97 -7.96
N ASP A 64 12.99 -6.46 -9.10
CA ASP A 64 13.67 -5.41 -9.84
C ASP A 64 13.26 -4.02 -9.39
N PHE A 65 13.39 -3.75 -8.10
CA PHE A 65 13.16 -2.43 -7.50
C PHE A 65 13.87 -2.36 -6.15
N ASP A 66 14.01 -1.14 -5.62
CA ASP A 66 14.80 -0.88 -4.41
C ASP A 66 13.96 -0.32 -3.28
N VAL A 67 12.93 0.45 -3.58
CA VAL A 67 12.15 1.21 -2.59
C VAL A 67 10.67 1.10 -2.89
N LEU A 68 9.89 0.91 -1.83
CA LEU A 68 8.44 1.09 -1.86
C LEU A 68 8.10 2.45 -1.29
N PHE A 69 7.40 3.26 -2.06
CA PHE A 69 7.00 4.60 -1.66
C PHE A 69 5.51 4.63 -1.37
N GLY A 70 5.15 4.99 -0.15
CA GLY A 70 3.76 5.14 0.26
C GLY A 70 3.40 6.61 0.43
N PRO A 71 2.62 7.20 -0.49
CA PRO A 71 2.26 8.61 -0.39
C PRO A 71 1.33 8.87 0.81
N ALA A 72 1.58 9.99 1.51
CA ALA A 72 0.79 10.37 2.67
C ALA A 72 -0.67 10.66 2.25
N TYR A 73 -1.62 10.31 3.09
CA TYR A 73 -1.41 9.65 4.38
C TYR A 73 -1.74 8.16 4.34
N LYS A 74 -2.74 7.75 3.56
CA LYS A 74 -3.20 6.35 3.52
C LYS A 74 -2.14 5.40 2.95
N GLY A 75 -1.29 5.90 2.05
CA GLY A 75 -0.20 5.11 1.49
C GLY A 75 0.89 4.75 2.49
N ILE A 76 1.01 5.51 3.59
CA ILE A 76 2.05 5.25 4.59
C ILE A 76 1.90 3.85 5.21
N PRO A 77 0.77 3.51 5.85
CA PRO A 77 0.63 2.17 6.41
C PRO A 77 0.63 1.08 5.34
N ILE A 78 0.08 1.34 4.17
CA ILE A 78 0.10 0.37 3.06
C ILE A 78 1.54 0.09 2.64
N GLY A 79 2.36 1.11 2.48
CA GLY A 79 3.77 0.95 2.14
C GLY A 79 4.54 0.14 3.18
N VAL A 80 4.30 0.44 4.45
CA VAL A 80 4.97 -0.26 5.57
C VAL A 80 4.60 -1.74 5.59
N VAL A 81 3.30 -2.06 5.58
CA VAL A 81 2.89 -3.48 5.66
C VAL A 81 3.29 -4.26 4.40
N THR A 82 3.35 -3.60 3.25
CA THR A 82 3.81 -4.23 2.01
C THR A 82 5.30 -4.53 2.07
N ALA A 83 6.12 -3.62 2.56
CA ALA A 83 7.56 -3.84 2.70
C ALA A 83 7.86 -5.01 3.65
N VAL A 84 7.15 -5.07 4.78
CA VAL A 84 7.28 -6.17 5.75
C VAL A 84 6.88 -7.50 5.09
N ALA A 85 5.74 -7.54 4.43
CA ALA A 85 5.27 -8.75 3.77
C ALA A 85 6.22 -9.20 2.65
N TYR A 86 6.78 -8.26 1.91
CA TYR A 86 7.70 -8.56 0.82
C TYR A 86 8.95 -9.26 1.33
N SER A 87 9.52 -8.77 2.42
CA SER A 87 10.70 -9.41 3.00
C SER A 87 10.39 -10.81 3.56
N GLU A 88 9.22 -10.99 4.16
CA GLU A 88 8.79 -12.30 4.67
C GLU A 88 8.52 -13.30 3.55
N LEU A 89 7.83 -12.89 2.49
CA LEU A 89 7.42 -13.78 1.41
C LEU A 89 8.56 -14.11 0.45
N TYR A 90 9.41 -13.14 0.14
CA TYR A 90 10.40 -13.26 -0.93
C TYR A 90 11.84 -13.11 -0.48
N GLY A 91 12.06 -12.85 0.81
CA GLY A 91 13.40 -12.78 1.38
C GLY A 91 14.23 -11.59 0.92
N LYS A 92 13.59 -10.59 0.29
CA LYS A 92 14.30 -9.39 -0.18
C LYS A 92 14.06 -8.22 0.77
N GLU A 93 15.14 -7.57 1.19
CA GLU A 93 15.06 -6.37 2.01
C GLU A 93 14.71 -5.17 1.13
N ILE A 94 13.47 -4.71 1.24
CA ILE A 94 12.97 -3.55 0.52
C ILE A 94 13.01 -2.35 1.46
N ARG A 95 13.56 -1.24 0.98
CA ARG A 95 13.51 0.01 1.74
C ARG A 95 12.14 0.64 1.59
N TYR A 96 11.66 1.26 2.66
CA TYR A 96 10.39 1.95 2.71
C TYR A 96 10.63 3.45 2.78
N CYS A 97 9.83 4.22 2.05
CA CYS A 97 9.86 5.68 2.09
C CYS A 97 8.43 6.21 1.96
N SER A 98 8.17 7.31 2.62
CA SER A 98 6.92 8.07 2.46
C SER A 98 7.24 9.55 2.41
N ASP A 99 6.31 10.34 1.90
CA ASP A 99 6.42 11.78 1.97
C ASP A 99 5.71 12.35 3.20
N ARG A 100 5.90 13.63 3.42
CA ARG A 100 5.13 14.43 4.35
C ARG A 100 4.26 15.37 3.56
N LYS A 101 3.05 15.64 4.02
CA LYS A 101 2.24 16.72 3.44
C LYS A 101 2.75 18.09 3.82
N GLU A 102 3.48 18.15 4.94
CA GLU A 102 4.12 19.36 5.44
C GLU A 102 5.60 19.09 5.66
N GLU A 103 6.45 20.03 5.26
CA GLU A 103 7.87 19.91 5.47
C GLU A 103 8.20 20.16 6.95
N LYS A 104 9.02 19.26 7.52
CA LYS A 104 9.50 19.39 8.90
C LYS A 104 10.81 20.18 8.88
N ASP A 105 10.87 21.29 9.62
CA ASP A 105 12.02 22.18 9.64
C ASP A 105 12.90 22.01 10.88
N HIS A 106 12.58 21.10 11.78
CA HIS A 106 13.33 20.87 13.03
C HIS A 106 13.40 19.38 13.37
N GLY A 107 14.38 19.05 14.22
CA GLY A 107 14.58 17.68 14.66
C GLY A 107 15.50 16.87 13.74
N ALA A 108 15.68 15.57 14.06
CA ALA A 108 16.58 14.70 13.31
C ALA A 108 16.02 14.30 11.93
N ASP A 109 14.69 14.30 11.80
CA ASP A 109 14.00 13.88 10.57
C ASP A 109 13.49 15.07 9.77
N LYS A 110 14.35 16.02 9.52
CA LYS A 110 14.02 17.20 8.69
C LYS A 110 13.73 16.79 7.25
N GLY A 111 12.87 17.57 6.59
CA GLY A 111 12.62 17.45 5.17
C GLY A 111 11.25 16.89 4.83
N SER A 112 11.12 16.45 3.59
CA SER A 112 9.83 16.04 3.00
C SER A 112 9.56 14.54 3.05
N PHE A 113 10.55 13.74 3.48
CA PHE A 113 10.44 12.28 3.45
C PHE A 113 10.55 11.66 4.84
N LEU A 114 9.91 10.51 4.98
CA LEU A 114 9.97 9.62 6.13
C LEU A 114 10.56 8.28 5.72
N GLY A 115 11.17 7.59 6.66
CA GLY A 115 11.79 6.29 6.42
C GLY A 115 13.13 6.42 5.74
N SER A 116 13.39 5.59 4.73
CA SER A 116 14.65 5.62 3.98
C SER A 116 14.76 6.89 3.15
N SER A 117 15.96 7.44 3.06
CA SER A 117 16.25 8.47 2.07
C SER A 117 16.31 7.83 0.68
N LEU A 118 15.99 8.63 -0.33
CA LEU A 118 16.13 8.23 -1.73
C LEU A 118 17.52 8.57 -2.23
N LYS A 119 18.08 7.73 -3.09
CA LYS A 119 19.39 7.90 -3.71
C LYS A 119 19.25 7.94 -5.21
N ASP A 120 20.22 8.59 -5.88
CA ASP A 120 20.28 8.54 -7.33
C ASP A 120 20.36 7.09 -7.81
N GLY A 121 19.56 6.76 -8.80
CA GLY A 121 19.51 5.42 -9.36
C GLY A 121 18.55 4.47 -8.64
N ASP A 122 17.92 4.89 -7.54
CA ASP A 122 16.90 4.06 -6.88
C ASP A 122 15.72 3.84 -7.83
N ARG A 123 15.28 2.58 -7.89
CA ARG A 123 14.06 2.19 -8.62
C ARG A 123 12.94 2.12 -7.59
N VAL A 124 11.93 2.94 -7.78
CA VAL A 124 10.87 3.17 -6.80
C VAL A 124 9.53 2.68 -7.35
N ILE A 125 8.81 1.93 -6.53
CA ILE A 125 7.41 1.56 -6.78
C ILE A 125 6.54 2.37 -5.82
N MET A 126 5.49 2.99 -6.38
CA MET A 126 4.52 3.78 -5.63
C MET A 126 3.16 3.11 -5.65
#